data_dffe622dee358a12ddb3639c733e1523
#
_entry.id   dffe622dee358a12ddb3639c733e1523
#
_cell.length_a   1.000
_cell.length_b   1.000
_cell.length_c   1.000
_cell.angle_alpha   90.00
_cell.angle_beta   90.00
_cell.angle_gamma   90.00
#
_symmetry.space_group_name_H-M   'P 1'
#
loop_
_entity.id
_entity.type
_entity.pdbx_description
1 polymer ?
#
loop_
_entity_poly.entity_id
_entity_poly.type
_entity_poly.pdbx_seq_one_letter_code
_entity_poly.pdbx_strand_id
1 'polypeptide(L)'
;PYPLYLTQLMGGTIIDEAYEKNFGQQNSRESILELQYDGSTTVNNTVNTYLSIYEGAAFKPKHMALDPQLISGYGSVNPIIGFGRTDLRMVETAYLQSPDIAKPLVKFTASTVSVNKPENMSDADAFINYSTRTATSNNAHWPVYRLADMMLIKAEAIARYNATLGDNADKNQLREGFKLVNQLFKRSNPALVGS
;
A
#
# COMPACT_ATOMS: atom_id res chain seq x y z
N PRO A 1 -16.97 -8.74 10.98
CA PRO A 1 -15.67 -8.23 10.56
C PRO A 1 -15.67 -8.01 9.06
N TYR A 2 -15.02 -6.94 8.59
CA TYR A 2 -14.84 -6.69 7.18
C TYR A 2 -13.86 -7.72 6.60
N PRO A 3 -14.07 -8.26 5.39
CA PRO A 3 -13.25 -9.32 4.81
C PRO A 3 -11.93 -8.79 4.21
N LEU A 4 -11.14 -8.07 5.00
CA LEU A 4 -9.83 -7.59 4.59
C LEU A 4 -8.83 -8.75 4.41
N TYR A 5 -7.95 -8.62 3.44
CA TYR A 5 -6.74 -9.45 3.41
C TYR A 5 -5.79 -9.02 4.52
N LEU A 6 -5.20 -9.99 5.18
CA LEU A 6 -4.23 -9.76 6.24
C LEU A 6 -2.84 -10.14 5.74
N THR A 7 -1.87 -9.33 6.06
CA THR A 7 -0.46 -9.64 5.82
C THR A 7 0.06 -10.45 7.00
N GLN A 8 0.77 -11.53 6.73
CA GLN A 8 1.29 -12.45 7.75
C GLN A 8 2.81 -12.42 7.80
N LEU A 9 3.35 -12.45 9.01
CA LEU A 9 4.77 -12.65 9.27
C LEU A 9 5.05 -14.16 9.34
N MET A 10 5.90 -14.66 8.46
CA MET A 10 6.28 -16.07 8.37
C MET A 10 7.82 -16.20 8.46
N GLY A 11 8.32 -16.71 9.60
CA GLY A 11 9.75 -16.95 9.76
C GLY A 11 10.65 -15.71 9.59
N GLY A 12 10.19 -14.53 10.03
CA GLY A 12 10.93 -13.28 9.88
C GLY A 12 10.74 -12.58 8.54
N THR A 13 10.02 -13.18 7.60
CA THR A 13 9.73 -12.59 6.29
C THR A 13 8.23 -12.32 6.17
N ILE A 14 7.88 -11.16 5.62
CA ILE A 14 6.50 -10.87 5.21
C ILE A 14 6.37 -11.09 3.71
N ILE A 15 5.36 -11.88 3.33
CA ILE A 15 4.77 -11.88 1.99
C ILE A 15 3.54 -11.01 2.09
N ASP A 16 3.52 -9.91 1.33
CA ASP A 16 2.43 -8.95 1.40
C ASP A 16 1.21 -9.43 0.63
N GLU A 17 0.45 -10.32 1.27
CA GLU A 17 -0.76 -10.89 0.69
C GLU A 17 -1.80 -9.80 0.38
N ALA A 18 -1.89 -8.76 1.20
CA ALA A 18 -2.84 -7.69 0.97
C ALA A 18 -2.51 -6.91 -0.31
N TYR A 19 -1.22 -6.64 -0.57
CA TYR A 19 -0.78 -6.05 -1.82
C TYR A 19 -1.04 -6.98 -3.01
N GLU A 20 -0.59 -8.24 -2.92
CA GLU A 20 -0.74 -9.22 -3.98
C GLU A 20 -2.20 -9.38 -4.40
N LYS A 21 -3.12 -9.54 -3.44
CA LYS A 21 -4.55 -9.75 -3.73
C LYS A 21 -5.23 -8.50 -4.30
N ASN A 22 -4.84 -7.30 -3.85
CA ASN A 22 -5.48 -6.05 -4.29
C ASN A 22 -4.87 -5.44 -5.55
N PHE A 23 -3.58 -5.68 -5.82
CA PHE A 23 -2.84 -5.06 -6.92
C PHE A 23 -2.10 -6.06 -7.80
N GLY A 24 -1.77 -7.24 -7.26
CA GLY A 24 -1.10 -8.32 -7.97
C GLY A 24 -2.05 -9.20 -8.76
N GLN A 25 -3.10 -9.68 -8.08
CA GLN A 25 -4.14 -10.51 -8.66
C GLN A 25 -5.31 -9.63 -9.16
N GLN A 26 -6.21 -10.27 -9.88
CA GLN A 26 -7.40 -9.62 -10.42
C GLN A 26 -8.62 -9.99 -9.58
N ASN A 27 -9.66 -9.16 -9.64
CA ASN A 27 -10.95 -9.42 -9.00
C ASN A 27 -10.83 -9.69 -7.49
N SER A 28 -10.12 -8.79 -6.80
CA SER A 28 -9.98 -8.84 -5.34
C SER A 28 -11.34 -8.80 -4.64
N ARG A 29 -11.52 -9.58 -3.58
CA ARG A 29 -12.73 -9.49 -2.73
C ARG A 29 -12.88 -8.14 -2.02
N GLU A 30 -11.83 -7.33 -1.96
CA GLU A 30 -11.87 -5.96 -1.45
C GLU A 30 -12.22 -4.94 -2.54
N SER A 31 -12.19 -5.32 -3.82
CA SER A 31 -12.55 -4.45 -4.92
C SER A 31 -14.06 -4.27 -5.00
N ILE A 32 -14.51 -3.03 -5.10
CA ILE A 32 -15.91 -2.66 -5.30
C ILE A 32 -16.15 -2.28 -6.76
N LEU A 33 -15.19 -1.53 -7.32
CA LEU A 33 -15.18 -1.13 -8.72
C LEU A 33 -13.74 -1.04 -9.19
N GLU A 34 -13.43 -1.71 -10.30
CA GLU A 34 -12.12 -1.65 -10.92
C GLU A 34 -12.21 -1.67 -12.45
N LEU A 35 -11.26 -1.00 -13.10
CA LEU A 35 -11.03 -1.12 -14.53
C LEU A 35 -10.15 -2.35 -14.76
N GLN A 36 -10.60 -3.23 -15.65
CA GLN A 36 -9.96 -4.51 -15.91
C GLN A 36 -9.06 -4.45 -17.14
N TYR A 37 -7.92 -5.12 -17.04
CA TYR A 37 -6.94 -5.27 -18.10
C TYR A 37 -6.50 -6.75 -18.18
N ASP A 38 -6.39 -7.29 -19.40
CA ASP A 38 -6.02 -8.69 -19.63
C ASP A 38 -4.53 -8.90 -19.96
N GLY A 39 -3.80 -7.80 -20.20
CA GLY A 39 -2.38 -7.82 -20.53
C GLY A 39 -2.06 -8.25 -21.96
N SER A 40 -3.07 -8.52 -22.77
CA SER A 40 -2.91 -8.90 -24.19
C SER A 40 -3.67 -7.95 -25.12
N THR A 41 -4.99 -7.97 -25.05
CA THR A 41 -5.84 -7.08 -25.84
C THR A 41 -5.96 -5.71 -25.19
N THR A 42 -6.01 -5.68 -23.84
CA THR A 42 -6.09 -4.47 -23.03
C THR A 42 -4.93 -4.41 -22.04
N VAL A 43 -3.92 -3.61 -22.36
CA VAL A 43 -2.75 -3.37 -21.50
C VAL A 43 -2.96 -2.09 -20.69
N ASN A 44 -2.58 -2.10 -19.41
CA ASN A 44 -2.65 -0.89 -18.58
C ASN A 44 -1.50 0.06 -18.92
N ASN A 45 -1.65 0.77 -20.04
CA ASN A 45 -0.66 1.74 -20.51
C ASN A 45 -0.53 2.96 -19.60
N THR A 46 -1.54 3.26 -18.76
CA THR A 46 -1.47 4.36 -17.78
C THR A 46 -0.34 4.14 -16.79
N VAL A 47 -0.18 2.91 -16.29
CA VAL A 47 0.94 2.55 -15.40
C VAL A 47 2.27 2.76 -16.10
N ASN A 48 2.41 2.23 -17.31
CA ASN A 48 3.66 2.31 -18.07
C ASN A 48 4.04 3.76 -18.46
N THR A 49 3.03 4.61 -18.71
CA THR A 49 3.25 5.99 -19.15
C THR A 49 3.56 6.91 -17.97
N TYR A 50 2.83 6.77 -16.86
CA TYR A 50 2.88 7.77 -15.79
C TYR A 50 3.63 7.33 -14.55
N LEU A 51 3.60 6.04 -14.18
CA LEU A 51 4.19 5.57 -12.94
C LEU A 51 5.62 5.06 -13.13
N SER A 52 5.78 3.84 -13.58
CA SER A 52 7.08 3.22 -13.83
C SER A 52 6.98 2.03 -14.77
N ILE A 53 8.11 1.64 -15.32
CA ILE A 53 8.29 0.36 -16.00
C ILE A 53 9.42 -0.41 -15.31
N TYR A 54 9.41 -1.75 -15.46
CA TYR A 54 10.53 -2.58 -15.05
C TYR A 54 11.36 -2.97 -16.26
N GLU A 55 12.61 -2.50 -16.30
CA GLU A 55 13.52 -2.70 -17.42
C GLU A 55 14.97 -2.73 -16.93
N GLY A 56 15.78 -3.64 -17.48
CA GLY A 56 17.19 -3.79 -17.11
C GLY A 56 17.37 -4.12 -15.61
N ALA A 57 16.53 -5.00 -15.07
CA ALA A 57 16.51 -5.41 -13.66
C ALA A 57 16.27 -4.27 -12.65
N ALA A 58 15.66 -3.17 -13.07
CA ALA A 58 15.32 -2.05 -12.19
C ALA A 58 13.98 -1.39 -12.56
N PHE A 59 13.33 -0.78 -11.57
CA PHE A 59 12.21 0.11 -11.83
C PHE A 59 12.75 1.44 -12.38
N LYS A 60 12.18 1.87 -13.50
CA LYS A 60 12.49 3.15 -14.13
C LYS A 60 11.35 4.12 -13.93
N PRO A 61 11.59 5.30 -13.35
CA PRO A 61 10.55 6.30 -13.15
C PRO A 61 10.06 6.85 -14.49
N LYS A 62 8.79 7.26 -14.52
CA LYS A 62 8.19 7.95 -15.66
C LYS A 62 7.84 9.38 -15.26
N HIS A 63 6.57 9.80 -15.40
CA HIS A 63 6.16 11.18 -15.11
C HIS A 63 5.84 11.43 -13.63
N MET A 64 5.64 10.39 -12.84
CA MET A 64 5.32 10.49 -11.42
C MET A 64 6.43 9.86 -10.57
N ALA A 65 6.73 10.49 -9.46
CA ALA A 65 7.66 9.99 -8.46
C ALA A 65 7.11 10.27 -7.05
N LEU A 66 7.62 9.55 -6.08
CA LEU A 66 7.25 9.78 -4.68
C LEU A 66 7.83 11.10 -4.18
N ASP A 67 7.02 11.87 -3.45
CA ASP A 67 7.44 13.10 -2.78
C ASP A 67 8.63 12.80 -1.83
N PRO A 68 9.74 13.54 -1.93
CA PRO A 68 10.89 13.38 -1.04
C PRO A 68 10.55 13.49 0.45
N GLN A 69 9.54 14.24 0.84
CA GLN A 69 9.09 14.35 2.24
C GLN A 69 8.52 13.03 2.75
N LEU A 70 7.80 12.28 1.93
CA LEU A 70 7.31 10.95 2.27
C LEU A 70 8.47 9.95 2.44
N ILE A 71 9.53 10.11 1.67
CA ILE A 71 10.75 9.29 1.77
C ILE A 71 11.52 9.64 3.05
N SER A 72 11.62 10.93 3.39
CA SER A 72 12.34 11.37 4.59
C SER A 72 11.72 10.87 5.89
N GLY A 73 10.41 10.60 5.89
CA GLY A 73 9.71 9.95 7.01
C GLY A 73 10.00 8.46 7.16
N TYR A 74 10.50 7.82 6.11
CA TYR A 74 10.84 6.40 6.12
C TYR A 74 12.01 6.12 7.08
N GLY A 75 11.84 5.09 7.90
CA GLY A 75 12.84 4.75 8.94
C GLY A 75 12.63 5.46 10.27
N SER A 76 11.77 6.46 10.36
CA SER A 76 11.40 7.09 11.62
C SER A 76 10.45 6.21 12.43
N VAL A 77 10.65 6.18 13.75
CA VAL A 77 9.73 5.49 14.67
C VAL A 77 8.42 6.27 14.80
N ASN A 78 8.52 7.60 14.78
CA ASN A 78 7.38 8.52 14.91
C ASN A 78 7.45 9.57 13.79
N PRO A 79 7.12 9.21 12.55
CA PRO A 79 7.15 10.15 11.45
C PRO A 79 6.06 11.20 11.62
N ILE A 80 6.43 12.48 11.50
CA ILE A 80 5.46 13.58 11.44
C ILE A 80 4.81 13.61 10.07
N ILE A 81 5.62 13.34 9.03
CA ILE A 81 5.20 13.26 7.64
C ILE A 81 5.78 11.97 7.06
N GLY A 82 4.96 11.24 6.31
CA GLY A 82 5.39 10.03 5.62
C GLY A 82 5.12 8.73 6.40
N PHE A 83 5.74 7.67 5.95
CA PHE A 83 5.53 6.32 6.47
C PHE A 83 6.62 5.95 7.49
N GLY A 84 6.23 5.24 8.54
CA GLY A 84 7.17 4.67 9.49
C GLY A 84 8.00 3.53 8.89
N ARG A 85 9.11 3.18 9.55
CA ARG A 85 10.03 2.12 9.10
C ARG A 85 9.44 0.71 9.04
N THR A 86 8.25 0.50 9.61
CA THR A 86 7.51 -0.77 9.62
C THR A 86 6.30 -0.74 8.71
N ASP A 87 6.02 0.38 8.04
CA ASP A 87 4.82 0.58 7.24
C ASP A 87 5.03 0.05 5.82
N LEU A 88 4.41 -1.09 5.50
CA LEU A 88 4.52 -1.75 4.21
C LEU A 88 4.08 -0.87 3.03
N ARG A 89 3.19 0.10 3.25
CA ARG A 89 2.71 0.99 2.18
C ARG A 89 3.84 1.78 1.50
N MET A 90 4.95 2.01 2.20
CA MET A 90 6.11 2.65 1.60
C MET A 90 6.70 1.77 0.49
N VAL A 91 6.99 0.50 0.80
CA VAL A 91 7.58 -0.45 -0.16
C VAL A 91 6.58 -0.90 -1.22
N GLU A 92 5.27 -0.90 -0.90
CA GLU A 92 4.19 -1.11 -1.86
C GLU A 92 4.08 0.03 -2.88
N THR A 93 4.53 1.23 -2.52
CA THR A 93 4.37 2.42 -3.35
C THR A 93 5.63 2.76 -4.12
N ALA A 94 6.81 2.67 -3.48
CA ALA A 94 8.06 3.17 -4.04
C ALA A 94 9.21 2.14 -3.99
N TYR A 95 10.05 2.17 -5.02
CA TYR A 95 11.30 1.39 -5.07
C TYR A 95 12.40 2.14 -4.31
N LEU A 96 12.51 1.84 -3.02
CA LEU A 96 13.43 2.53 -2.11
C LEU A 96 14.91 2.23 -2.41
N GLN A 97 15.20 1.09 -3.03
CA GLN A 97 16.56 0.66 -3.41
C GLN A 97 17.12 1.39 -4.64
N SER A 98 16.32 2.24 -5.30
CA SER A 98 16.82 3.09 -6.38
C SER A 98 17.91 4.04 -5.87
N PRO A 99 19.01 4.23 -6.60
CA PRO A 99 20.02 5.22 -6.26
C PRO A 99 19.52 6.67 -6.50
N ASP A 100 18.43 6.84 -7.25
CA ASP A 100 17.89 8.15 -7.58
C ASP A 100 17.21 8.81 -6.37
N ILE A 101 17.30 10.14 -6.29
CA ILE A 101 16.60 10.92 -5.25
C ILE A 101 15.10 10.74 -5.40
N ALA A 102 14.58 10.85 -6.62
CA ALA A 102 13.18 10.60 -6.94
C ALA A 102 12.94 9.08 -7.05
N LYS A 103 12.24 8.50 -6.09
CA LYS A 103 12.01 7.06 -6.06
C LYS A 103 10.90 6.66 -7.05
N PRO A 104 11.16 5.68 -7.94
CA PRO A 104 10.15 5.15 -8.85
C PRO A 104 8.95 4.59 -8.08
N LEU A 105 7.75 4.80 -8.60
CA LEU A 105 6.53 4.20 -8.06
C LEU A 105 6.45 2.75 -8.54
N VAL A 106 6.36 1.79 -7.63
CA VAL A 106 6.28 0.37 -7.97
C VAL A 106 4.85 -0.15 -8.07
N LYS A 107 3.91 0.57 -7.47
CA LYS A 107 2.50 0.19 -7.44
C LYS A 107 1.97 -0.03 -8.86
N PHE A 108 1.26 -1.14 -9.06
CA PHE A 108 0.77 -1.62 -10.35
C PHE A 108 1.84 -2.16 -11.34
N THR A 109 3.11 -1.77 -11.20
CA THR A 109 4.20 -2.39 -11.96
C THR A 109 4.67 -3.67 -11.26
N ALA A 110 4.77 -3.65 -9.93
CA ALA A 110 4.95 -4.86 -9.14
C ALA A 110 3.63 -5.65 -9.02
N SER A 111 3.71 -6.97 -9.00
CA SER A 111 2.58 -7.87 -8.74
C SER A 111 2.63 -8.47 -7.34
N THR A 112 3.82 -8.66 -6.77
CA THR A 112 4.01 -9.09 -5.39
C THR A 112 5.09 -8.26 -4.72
N VAL A 113 5.01 -8.16 -3.39
CA VAL A 113 6.02 -7.55 -2.54
C VAL A 113 6.33 -8.51 -1.39
N SER A 114 7.61 -8.72 -1.07
CA SER A 114 8.03 -9.43 0.13
C SER A 114 9.19 -8.73 0.81
N VAL A 115 9.22 -8.79 2.14
CA VAL A 115 10.18 -8.08 2.99
C VAL A 115 10.72 -9.04 4.05
N ASN A 116 12.05 -9.16 4.17
CA ASN A 116 12.67 -10.06 5.14
C ASN A 116 12.91 -9.46 6.53
N LYS A 117 12.93 -8.12 6.65
CA LYS A 117 13.08 -7.39 7.92
C LYS A 117 11.97 -6.35 8.08
N PRO A 118 10.72 -6.79 8.29
CA PRO A 118 9.57 -5.87 8.34
C PRO A 118 9.57 -4.95 9.56
N GLU A 119 10.29 -5.32 10.62
CA GLU A 119 10.46 -4.51 11.83
C GLU A 119 11.34 -3.27 11.59
N ASN A 120 12.19 -3.31 10.57
CA ASN A 120 13.01 -2.19 10.16
C ASN A 120 13.39 -2.27 8.67
N MET A 121 12.50 -1.85 7.80
CA MET A 121 12.72 -1.87 6.35
C MET A 121 13.74 -0.85 5.85
N SER A 122 14.22 0.05 6.73
CA SER A 122 15.34 0.98 6.43
C SER A 122 16.71 0.40 6.78
N ASP A 123 16.77 -0.79 7.37
CA ASP A 123 18.04 -1.48 7.66
C ASP A 123 18.78 -1.78 6.34
N ALA A 124 20.12 -1.65 6.37
CA ALA A 124 20.97 -1.94 5.22
C ALA A 124 20.86 -3.39 4.73
N ASP A 125 20.51 -4.32 5.63
CA ASP A 125 20.33 -5.74 5.32
C ASP A 125 18.84 -6.10 5.02
N ALA A 126 17.96 -5.11 4.96
CA ALA A 126 16.57 -5.35 4.56
C ALA A 126 16.51 -5.62 3.06
N PHE A 127 16.00 -6.79 2.69
CA PHE A 127 15.74 -7.14 1.31
C PHE A 127 14.26 -7.01 1.01
N ILE A 128 13.95 -6.21 -0.02
CA ILE A 128 12.61 -6.03 -0.53
C ILE A 128 12.59 -6.63 -1.93
N ASN A 129 11.79 -7.69 -2.11
CA ASN A 129 11.70 -8.39 -3.37
C ASN A 129 10.36 -8.12 -4.03
N TYR A 130 10.38 -7.98 -5.34
CA TYR A 130 9.22 -7.72 -6.17
C TYR A 130 9.13 -8.74 -7.31
N SER A 131 7.95 -9.29 -7.54
CA SER A 131 7.63 -9.84 -8.86
C SER A 131 7.06 -8.71 -9.71
N THR A 132 7.43 -8.63 -10.98
CA THR A 132 7.12 -7.46 -11.81
C THR A 132 6.34 -7.83 -13.06
N ARG A 133 5.58 -6.88 -13.58
CA ARG A 133 4.92 -6.95 -14.87
C ARG A 133 5.79 -6.28 -15.93
N THR A 134 5.77 -6.84 -17.14
CA THR A 134 6.42 -6.18 -18.28
C THR A 134 5.54 -5.06 -18.83
N ALA A 135 6.16 -4.05 -19.44
CA ALA A 135 5.41 -2.94 -20.02
C ALA A 135 4.46 -3.37 -21.15
N THR A 136 4.83 -4.41 -21.89
CA THR A 136 4.05 -4.92 -23.04
C THR A 136 2.85 -5.77 -22.64
N SER A 137 2.77 -6.23 -21.39
CA SER A 137 1.71 -7.10 -20.89
C SER A 137 1.24 -6.74 -19.49
N ASN A 138 1.28 -5.45 -19.15
CA ASN A 138 0.81 -4.99 -17.84
C ASN A 138 -0.70 -5.17 -17.74
N ASN A 139 -1.11 -6.16 -16.96
CA ASN A 139 -2.51 -6.50 -16.70
C ASN A 139 -3.01 -5.97 -15.36
N ALA A 140 -2.30 -5.05 -14.71
CA ALA A 140 -2.71 -4.51 -13.43
C ALA A 140 -4.09 -3.85 -13.54
N HIS A 141 -5.05 -4.34 -12.81
CA HIS A 141 -6.36 -3.70 -12.68
C HIS A 141 -6.22 -2.37 -11.95
N TRP A 142 -7.05 -1.41 -12.31
CA TRP A 142 -7.08 -0.11 -11.65
C TRP A 142 -8.28 -0.03 -10.73
N PRO A 143 -8.12 -0.25 -9.41
CA PRO A 143 -9.20 -0.15 -8.46
C PRO A 143 -9.65 1.32 -8.33
N VAL A 144 -10.93 1.56 -8.60
CA VAL A 144 -11.56 2.87 -8.43
C VAL A 144 -12.05 3.03 -7.00
N TYR A 145 -12.72 1.98 -6.47
CA TYR A 145 -13.17 1.91 -5.08
C TYR A 145 -12.86 0.55 -4.47
N ARG A 146 -12.36 0.57 -3.26
CA ARG A 146 -12.04 -0.63 -2.47
C ARG A 146 -12.69 -0.56 -1.10
N LEU A 147 -12.79 -1.71 -0.45
CA LEU A 147 -13.31 -1.82 0.92
C LEU A 147 -12.56 -0.90 1.90
N ALA A 148 -11.23 -0.79 1.76
CA ALA A 148 -10.43 0.12 2.58
C ALA A 148 -10.88 1.58 2.46
N ASP A 149 -11.22 2.04 1.25
CA ASP A 149 -11.67 3.40 1.00
C ASP A 149 -13.03 3.64 1.70
N MET A 150 -13.95 2.66 1.62
CA MET A 150 -15.25 2.74 2.31
C MET A 150 -15.11 2.73 3.83
N MET A 151 -14.16 1.96 4.37
CA MET A 151 -13.87 1.95 5.80
C MET A 151 -13.37 3.31 6.29
N LEU A 152 -12.49 3.97 5.53
CA LEU A 152 -11.98 5.30 5.86
C LEU A 152 -13.07 6.36 5.74
N ILE A 153 -13.89 6.34 4.70
CA ILE A 153 -15.03 7.24 4.53
C ILE A 153 -16.01 7.08 5.70
N LYS A 154 -16.33 5.85 6.11
CA LYS A 154 -17.18 5.60 7.27
C LYS A 154 -16.57 6.13 8.55
N ALA A 155 -15.27 5.91 8.79
CA ALA A 155 -14.58 6.42 9.98
C ALA A 155 -14.58 7.95 10.02
N GLU A 156 -14.33 8.60 8.89
CA GLU A 156 -14.37 10.05 8.75
C GLU A 156 -15.78 10.60 9.00
N ALA A 157 -16.82 9.97 8.43
CA ALA A 157 -18.21 10.38 8.64
C ALA A 157 -18.60 10.30 10.12
N ILE A 158 -18.20 9.22 10.82
CA ILE A 158 -18.41 9.09 12.26
C ILE A 158 -17.71 10.21 13.03
N ALA A 159 -16.44 10.48 12.71
CA ALA A 159 -15.68 11.52 13.40
C ALA A 159 -16.28 12.91 13.17
N ARG A 160 -16.62 13.25 11.93
CA ARG A 160 -17.25 14.54 11.57
C ARG A 160 -18.60 14.71 12.23
N TYR A 161 -19.46 13.69 12.19
CA TYR A 161 -20.77 13.76 12.86
C TYR A 161 -20.62 13.98 14.36
N ASN A 162 -19.77 13.22 15.04
CA ASN A 162 -19.57 13.38 16.48
C ASN A 162 -18.93 14.72 16.85
N ALA A 163 -18.11 15.31 15.97
CA ALA A 163 -17.58 16.67 16.19
C ALA A 163 -18.69 17.73 16.23
N THR A 164 -19.82 17.54 15.55
CA THR A 164 -20.96 18.47 15.61
C THR A 164 -21.76 18.36 16.92
N LEU A 165 -21.62 17.26 17.65
CA LEU A 165 -22.34 17.00 18.89
C LEU A 165 -21.62 17.59 20.13
N GLY A 166 -20.36 18.00 19.99
CA GLY A 166 -19.58 18.56 21.12
C GLY A 166 -19.51 17.59 22.30
N ASP A 167 -19.92 18.06 23.48
CA ASP A 167 -19.91 17.24 24.71
C ASP A 167 -20.87 16.04 24.68
N ASN A 168 -21.84 16.03 23.76
CA ASN A 168 -22.78 14.92 23.55
C ASN A 168 -22.29 13.86 22.56
N ALA A 169 -21.01 13.88 22.16
CA ALA A 169 -20.44 12.91 21.24
C ALA A 169 -20.59 11.46 21.72
N ASP A 170 -21.02 10.57 20.83
CA ASP A 170 -21.17 9.15 21.11
C ASP A 170 -19.82 8.44 21.11
N LYS A 171 -19.33 8.11 22.29
CA LYS A 171 -18.04 7.42 22.48
C LYS A 171 -18.01 6.03 21.84
N ASN A 172 -19.15 5.34 21.69
CA ASN A 172 -19.18 4.04 21.07
C ASN A 172 -19.03 4.14 19.55
N GLN A 173 -19.70 5.12 18.93
CA GLN A 173 -19.47 5.41 17.52
C GLN A 173 -18.03 5.84 17.24
N LEU A 174 -17.44 6.71 18.06
CA LEU A 174 -16.04 7.10 17.92
C LEU A 174 -15.08 5.89 18.02
N ARG A 175 -15.35 4.96 18.96
CA ARG A 175 -14.59 3.70 19.05
C ARG A 175 -14.76 2.83 17.81
N GLU A 176 -15.95 2.79 17.21
CA GLU A 176 -16.18 2.09 15.94
C GLU A 176 -15.34 2.70 14.81
N GLY A 177 -15.39 4.02 14.63
CA GLY A 177 -14.56 4.72 13.65
C GLY A 177 -13.07 4.45 13.84
N PHE A 178 -12.58 4.53 15.10
CA PHE A 178 -11.19 4.22 15.42
C PHE A 178 -10.81 2.77 15.08
N LYS A 179 -11.70 1.80 15.36
CA LYS A 179 -11.44 0.39 15.01
C LYS A 179 -11.26 0.19 13.51
N LEU A 180 -12.01 0.89 12.66
CA LEU A 180 -11.88 0.79 11.21
C LEU A 180 -10.50 1.26 10.75
N VAL A 181 -10.05 2.43 11.22
CA VAL A 181 -8.71 2.96 10.91
C VAL A 181 -7.62 2.03 11.43
N ASN A 182 -7.76 1.54 12.67
CA ASN A 182 -6.78 0.66 13.29
C ASN A 182 -6.66 -0.70 12.59
N GLN A 183 -7.73 -1.23 12.01
CA GLN A 183 -7.64 -2.45 11.20
C GLN A 183 -6.75 -2.25 9.96
N LEU A 184 -6.89 -1.13 9.28
CA LEU A 184 -6.05 -0.79 8.12
C LEU A 184 -4.61 -0.50 8.52
N PHE A 185 -4.40 0.21 9.64
CA PHE A 185 -3.07 0.45 10.19
C PHE A 185 -2.34 -0.86 10.52
N LYS A 186 -3.02 -1.77 11.24
CA LYS A 186 -2.44 -3.07 11.60
C LYS A 186 -2.07 -3.92 10.39
N ARG A 187 -2.90 -3.89 9.33
CA ARG A 187 -2.59 -4.57 8.07
C ARG A 187 -1.29 -4.08 7.46
N SER A 188 -1.07 -2.76 7.47
CA SER A 188 0.12 -2.13 6.89
C SER A 188 1.35 -2.18 7.80
N ASN A 189 1.16 -2.53 9.08
CA ASN A 189 2.24 -2.60 10.09
C ASN A 189 2.20 -3.94 10.85
N PRO A 190 2.29 -5.08 10.17
CA PRO A 190 2.15 -6.40 10.79
C PRO A 190 3.25 -6.68 11.81
N ALA A 191 4.44 -6.12 11.66
CA ALA A 191 5.54 -6.26 12.62
C ALA A 191 5.23 -5.64 14.00
N LEU A 192 4.34 -4.65 14.07
CA LEU A 192 3.94 -4.03 15.34
C LEU A 192 2.84 -4.81 16.07
N VAL A 193 2.20 -5.77 15.40
CA VAL A 193 1.05 -6.51 15.93
C VAL A 193 1.43 -7.87 16.49
N GLY A 194 2.58 -8.41 16.08
CA GLY A 194 3.10 -9.71 16.49
C GLY A 194 4.07 -9.68 17.68
N SER A 195 4.25 -8.51 18.30
CA SER A 195 5.09 -8.34 19.49
C SER A 195 4.27 -8.31 20.77
#